data_c8f5ac70b3db4375dd7c3283b59d6c91
#
_entry.id   c8f5ac70b3db4375dd7c3283b59d6c91
#
_cell.length_a   1.000
_cell.length_b   1.000
_cell.length_c   1.000
_cell.angle_alpha   90.00
_cell.angle_beta   90.00
_cell.angle_gamma   90.00
#
_symmetry.space_group_name_H-M   'P 1'
#
loop_
_entity.id
_entity.type
_entity.pdbx_description
1 polymer ?
#
loop_
_entity_poly.entity_id
_entity_poly.type
_entity_poly.pdbx_seq_one_letter_code
_entity_poly.pdbx_strand_id
1 'polypeptide(L)'
;MRLAAVDIGSNTIHVLVADVVRGQLVDVAHYVEMPELGPQVARTGSIGSRAKMAIRALRGVLAQAATHHYETLVAGATEAVRQATDGEQFARQASEAIGATVHVIPARREAELSFLGAASHHAVKREWVMVDLGGASTEVCIGRGRVLVQSATLEIGSGVLTSKFLSDPPRPEERARLRQAALRELPKAPDGDVERLVATGGTASNLPTMLAKRNPPSVLTTADLLQCEKRLDEGRAQAVAAGVGLPVSRVKALRGGVEELLLFLDWYGLALLHVSHEGLRHGMLLAYLERGGDWWR
;
A
#
# COMPACT_ATOMS: atom_id res chain seq x y z
N MET A 1 -18.12 18.73 3.98
CA MET A 1 -17.08 18.43 4.98
C MET A 1 -15.88 17.87 4.23
N ARG A 2 -14.70 18.46 4.46
CA ARG A 2 -13.43 18.00 3.85
C ARG A 2 -12.54 17.40 4.93
N LEU A 3 -12.00 16.22 4.67
CA LEU A 3 -11.18 15.47 5.60
C LEU A 3 -9.79 15.21 5.01
N ALA A 4 -8.81 15.00 5.88
CA ALA A 4 -7.49 14.54 5.49
C ALA A 4 -7.10 13.27 6.25
N ALA A 5 -6.44 12.33 5.58
CA ALA A 5 -5.86 11.14 6.19
C ALA A 5 -4.36 11.10 5.91
N VAL A 6 -3.57 10.83 6.96
CA VAL A 6 -2.13 10.56 6.87
C VAL A 6 -1.87 9.11 7.19
N ASP A 7 -1.14 8.45 6.30
CA ASP A 7 -0.61 7.10 6.48
C ASP A 7 0.92 7.16 6.48
N ILE A 8 1.53 6.78 7.61
CA ILE A 8 2.99 6.68 7.77
C ILE A 8 3.38 5.21 7.63
N GLY A 9 3.66 4.81 6.39
CA GLY A 9 4.05 3.45 6.03
C GLY A 9 5.54 3.17 6.08
N SER A 10 5.92 1.96 5.71
CA SER A 10 7.32 1.50 5.70
C SER A 10 8.20 2.26 4.71
N ASN A 11 7.70 2.55 3.52
CA ASN A 11 8.48 3.25 2.50
C ASN A 11 8.06 4.70 2.34
N THR A 12 6.78 5.00 2.52
CA THR A 12 6.14 6.26 2.11
C THR A 12 5.29 6.85 3.23
N ILE A 13 5.21 8.17 3.24
CA ILE A 13 4.17 8.93 3.95
C ILE A 13 3.19 9.41 2.88
N HIS A 14 1.93 9.03 3.03
CA HIS A 14 0.86 9.44 2.13
C HIS A 14 -0.12 10.36 2.83
N VAL A 15 -0.61 11.37 2.11
CA VAL A 15 -1.74 12.19 2.55
C VAL A 15 -2.82 12.13 1.47
N LEU A 16 -4.05 11.84 1.90
CA LEU A 16 -5.27 11.98 1.11
C LEU A 16 -6.07 13.15 1.67
N VAL A 17 -6.52 14.04 0.79
CA VAL A 17 -7.57 15.02 1.10
C VAL A 17 -8.80 14.64 0.30
N ALA A 18 -9.95 14.49 0.95
CA ALA A 18 -11.20 14.08 0.32
C ALA A 18 -12.40 14.86 0.83
N ASP A 19 -13.36 15.13 -0.05
CA ASP A 19 -14.67 15.65 0.27
C ASP A 19 -15.64 14.51 0.59
N VAL A 20 -16.46 14.72 1.61
CA VAL A 20 -17.60 13.84 1.91
C VAL A 20 -18.84 14.36 1.18
N VAL A 21 -19.24 13.67 0.12
CA VAL A 21 -20.40 14.01 -0.71
C VAL A 21 -21.42 12.88 -0.65
N ARG A 22 -22.58 13.12 -0.05
CA ARG A 22 -23.66 12.11 0.10
C ARG A 22 -23.19 10.79 0.74
N GLY A 23 -22.26 10.91 1.73
CA GLY A 23 -21.71 9.75 2.45
C GLY A 23 -20.62 8.99 1.68
N GLN A 24 -20.19 9.48 0.53
CA GLN A 24 -19.07 8.94 -0.25
C GLN A 24 -17.87 9.87 -0.18
N LEU A 25 -16.67 9.32 -0.29
CA LEU A 25 -15.44 10.08 -0.41
C LEU A 25 -15.19 10.43 -1.89
N VAL A 26 -14.86 11.69 -2.12
CA VAL A 26 -14.41 12.20 -3.43
C VAL A 26 -13.04 12.80 -3.24
N ASP A 27 -12.04 12.21 -3.87
CA ASP A 27 -10.66 12.62 -3.75
C ASP A 27 -10.45 14.05 -4.28
N VAL A 28 -9.77 14.88 -3.48
CA VAL A 28 -9.41 16.26 -3.81
C VAL A 28 -7.94 16.36 -4.15
N ALA A 29 -7.07 15.74 -3.31
CA ALA A 29 -5.63 15.77 -3.52
C ALA A 29 -4.92 14.60 -2.84
N HIS A 30 -3.78 14.21 -3.45
CA HIS A 30 -2.87 13.21 -2.90
C HIS A 30 -1.47 13.78 -2.83
N TYR A 31 -0.79 13.52 -1.72
CA TYR A 31 0.60 13.88 -1.53
C TYR A 31 1.39 12.67 -1.02
N VAL A 32 2.64 12.57 -1.45
CA VAL A 32 3.51 11.44 -1.06
C VAL A 32 4.94 11.90 -0.89
N GLU A 33 5.58 11.39 0.16
CA GLU A 33 7.02 11.48 0.40
C GLU A 33 7.57 10.10 0.74
N MET A 34 8.86 9.88 0.48
CA MET A 34 9.49 8.55 0.61
C MET A 34 10.63 8.56 1.66
N PRO A 35 10.34 8.61 2.96
CA PRO A 35 11.36 8.59 4.00
C PRO A 35 12.02 7.21 4.18
N GLU A 36 11.44 6.12 3.63
CA GLU A 36 12.00 4.77 3.66
C GLU A 36 12.36 4.30 5.09
N LEU A 37 11.38 4.31 6.01
CA LEU A 37 11.54 3.87 7.40
C LEU A 37 11.80 2.36 7.49
N GLY A 38 11.09 1.56 6.68
CA GLY A 38 11.15 0.10 6.71
C GLY A 38 12.56 -0.47 6.53
N PRO A 39 13.34 -0.07 5.50
CA PRO A 39 14.72 -0.51 5.35
C PRO A 39 15.60 -0.20 6.54
N GLN A 40 15.41 0.95 7.21
CA GLN A 40 16.13 1.31 8.42
C GLN A 40 15.74 0.39 9.58
N VAL A 41 14.43 0.21 9.82
CA VAL A 41 13.91 -0.64 10.90
C VAL A 41 14.35 -2.09 10.70
N ALA A 42 14.23 -2.63 9.49
CA ALA A 42 14.67 -3.99 9.17
C ALA A 42 16.18 -4.22 9.47
N ARG A 43 17.01 -3.18 9.28
CA ARG A 43 18.46 -3.27 9.52
C ARG A 43 18.86 -3.07 10.99
N THR A 44 18.16 -2.21 11.71
CA THR A 44 18.60 -1.74 13.04
C THR A 44 17.63 -2.01 14.17
N GLY A 45 16.39 -2.45 13.86
CA GLY A 45 15.30 -2.59 14.83
C GLY A 45 14.70 -1.24 15.29
N SER A 46 15.13 -0.11 14.73
CA SER A 46 14.68 1.23 15.16
C SER A 46 14.59 2.21 14.00
N ILE A 47 13.75 3.24 14.13
CA ILE A 47 13.65 4.38 13.21
C ILE A 47 14.91 5.25 13.33
N GLY A 48 15.37 5.51 14.55
CA GLY A 48 16.64 6.13 14.87
C GLY A 48 16.87 7.44 14.12
N SER A 49 17.98 7.52 13.38
CA SER A 49 18.39 8.74 12.66
C SER A 49 17.39 9.18 11.56
N ARG A 50 16.52 8.29 11.09
CA ARG A 50 15.50 8.60 10.08
C ARG A 50 14.32 9.40 10.64
N ALA A 51 14.09 9.41 11.95
CA ALA A 51 12.95 10.09 12.57
C ALA A 51 12.86 11.58 12.19
N LYS A 52 13.96 12.33 12.28
CA LYS A 52 13.99 13.76 11.93
C LYS A 52 13.63 14.01 10.45
N MET A 53 14.10 13.15 9.55
CA MET A 53 13.81 13.25 8.12
C MET A 53 12.34 12.92 7.84
N ALA A 54 11.82 11.86 8.45
CA ALA A 54 10.41 11.45 8.30
C ALA A 54 9.46 12.54 8.84
N ILE A 55 9.75 13.14 9.99
CA ILE A 55 8.95 14.24 10.54
C ILE A 55 9.01 15.48 9.63
N ARG A 56 10.16 15.78 9.02
CA ARG A 56 10.27 16.87 8.04
C ARG A 56 9.42 16.59 6.80
N ALA A 57 9.49 15.36 6.26
CA ALA A 57 8.69 14.92 5.12
C ALA A 57 7.18 15.02 5.45
N LEU A 58 6.77 14.52 6.62
CA LEU A 58 5.39 14.59 7.12
C LEU A 58 4.87 16.04 7.18
N ARG A 59 5.65 16.97 7.73
CA ARG A 59 5.31 18.39 7.75
C ARG A 59 5.20 18.97 6.35
N GLY A 60 6.09 18.58 5.43
CA GLY A 60 6.10 19.05 4.05
C GLY A 60 4.82 18.67 3.29
N VAL A 61 4.41 17.39 3.35
CA VAL A 61 3.18 16.94 2.69
C VAL A 61 1.92 17.54 3.33
N LEU A 62 1.91 17.72 4.66
CA LEU A 62 0.79 18.34 5.34
C LEU A 62 0.68 19.85 5.05
N ALA A 63 1.78 20.56 4.89
CA ALA A 63 1.75 21.96 4.47
C ALA A 63 1.12 22.12 3.07
N GLN A 64 1.38 21.19 2.16
CA GLN A 64 0.72 21.13 0.86
C GLN A 64 -0.77 20.79 1.01
N ALA A 65 -1.11 19.78 1.79
CA ALA A 65 -2.50 19.37 2.04
C ALA A 65 -3.33 20.49 2.70
N ALA A 66 -2.75 21.29 3.58
CA ALA A 66 -3.41 22.39 4.28
C ALA A 66 -3.96 23.47 3.33
N THR A 67 -3.40 23.61 2.12
CA THR A 67 -3.93 24.53 1.10
C THR A 67 -5.35 24.18 0.66
N HIS A 68 -5.81 22.96 0.93
CA HIS A 68 -7.18 22.51 0.64
C HIS A 68 -8.17 22.75 1.77
N HIS A 69 -7.76 23.34 2.90
CA HIS A 69 -8.64 23.72 4.02
C HIS A 69 -9.51 22.57 4.54
N TYR A 70 -8.90 21.42 4.88
CA TYR A 70 -9.61 20.31 5.52
C TYR A 70 -10.01 20.64 6.97
N GLU A 71 -11.14 20.10 7.41
CA GLU A 71 -11.71 20.34 8.74
C GLU A 71 -11.14 19.39 9.80
N THR A 72 -10.75 18.19 9.39
CA THR A 72 -10.22 17.15 10.29
C THR A 72 -9.07 16.41 9.64
N LEU A 73 -8.08 16.09 10.48
CA LEU A 73 -6.93 15.24 10.12
C LEU A 73 -6.96 13.96 10.96
N VAL A 74 -7.00 12.79 10.31
CA VAL A 74 -6.75 11.50 10.94
C VAL A 74 -5.37 11.01 10.54
N ALA A 75 -4.58 10.50 11.49
CA ALA A 75 -3.19 10.11 11.22
C ALA A 75 -2.88 8.75 11.84
N GLY A 76 -2.38 7.84 10.99
CA GLY A 76 -1.98 6.50 11.36
C GLY A 76 -0.55 6.19 10.97
N ALA A 77 0.08 5.32 11.73
CA ALA A 77 1.38 4.74 11.45
C ALA A 77 1.27 3.22 11.46
N THR A 78 1.94 2.56 10.52
CA THR A 78 1.76 1.14 10.25
C THR A 78 3.02 0.33 10.51
N GLU A 79 3.28 -0.72 9.79
CA GLU A 79 4.21 -1.81 10.06
C GLU A 79 5.61 -1.36 10.51
N ALA A 80 6.28 -0.43 9.81
CA ALA A 80 7.63 -0.01 10.20
C ALA A 80 7.66 0.65 11.59
N VAL A 81 6.65 1.48 11.89
CA VAL A 81 6.56 2.14 13.20
C VAL A 81 6.17 1.14 14.29
N ARG A 82 5.26 0.22 13.96
CA ARG A 82 4.81 -0.86 14.86
C ARG A 82 5.95 -1.81 15.26
N GLN A 83 6.86 -2.14 14.34
CA GLN A 83 8.01 -3.02 14.59
C GLN A 83 9.19 -2.31 15.27
N ALA A 84 9.29 -1.00 15.15
CA ALA A 84 10.44 -0.26 15.68
C ALA A 84 10.43 -0.19 17.22
N THR A 85 11.58 -0.43 17.84
CA THR A 85 11.76 -0.32 19.30
C THR A 85 11.51 1.11 19.81
N ASP A 86 11.68 2.11 18.96
CA ASP A 86 11.43 3.53 19.23
C ASP A 86 10.14 4.04 18.55
N GLY A 87 9.27 3.15 18.07
CA GLY A 87 8.09 3.48 17.29
C GLY A 87 7.08 4.35 18.04
N GLU A 88 6.77 4.03 19.29
CA GLU A 88 5.90 4.83 20.15
C GLU A 88 6.45 6.24 20.40
N GLN A 89 7.78 6.35 20.59
CA GLN A 89 8.44 7.65 20.74
C GLN A 89 8.33 8.46 19.45
N PHE A 90 8.56 7.82 18.30
CA PHE A 90 8.39 8.45 17.00
C PHE A 90 6.96 8.93 16.77
N ALA A 91 5.94 8.11 17.09
CA ALA A 91 4.53 8.47 16.94
C ALA A 91 4.18 9.70 17.79
N ARG A 92 4.68 9.79 19.03
CA ARG A 92 4.52 10.99 19.89
C ARG A 92 5.17 12.22 19.25
N GLN A 93 6.42 12.13 18.80
CA GLN A 93 7.12 13.23 18.13
C GLN A 93 6.43 13.68 16.85
N ALA A 94 5.89 12.71 16.06
CA ALA A 94 5.12 13.00 14.87
C ALA A 94 3.81 13.71 15.23
N SER A 95 3.10 13.27 16.29
CA SER A 95 1.88 13.91 16.78
C SER A 95 2.11 15.37 17.19
N GLU A 96 3.15 15.64 17.96
CA GLU A 96 3.56 17.00 18.35
C GLU A 96 3.88 17.85 17.12
N ALA A 97 4.54 17.24 16.13
CA ALA A 97 4.99 17.94 14.93
C ALA A 97 3.84 18.40 14.01
N ILE A 98 2.69 17.72 14.05
CA ILE A 98 1.53 17.98 13.17
C ILE A 98 0.30 18.50 13.92
N GLY A 99 0.35 18.55 15.25
CA GLY A 99 -0.79 18.99 16.08
C GLY A 99 -2.00 18.05 16.05
N ALA A 100 -1.81 16.76 15.71
CA ALA A 100 -2.84 15.73 15.67
C ALA A 100 -2.26 14.39 16.15
N THR A 101 -3.06 13.56 16.79
CA THR A 101 -2.60 12.26 17.30
C THR A 101 -2.29 11.30 16.15
N VAL A 102 -1.05 10.82 16.08
CA VAL A 102 -0.63 9.71 15.21
C VAL A 102 -0.83 8.41 15.96
N HIS A 103 -1.79 7.60 15.52
CA HIS A 103 -2.07 6.29 16.12
C HIS A 103 -1.23 5.21 15.45
N VAL A 104 -0.56 4.36 16.25
CA VAL A 104 0.07 3.14 15.72
C VAL A 104 -1.02 2.12 15.52
N ILE A 105 -1.36 1.86 14.26
CA ILE A 105 -2.51 1.01 13.87
C ILE A 105 -2.11 -0.47 14.04
N PRO A 106 -2.88 -1.29 14.79
CA PRO A 106 -2.65 -2.73 14.85
C PRO A 106 -2.78 -3.38 13.47
N ALA A 107 -1.99 -4.42 13.18
CA ALA A 107 -1.98 -5.08 11.86
C ALA A 107 -3.38 -5.54 11.40
N ARG A 108 -4.15 -6.16 12.30
CA ARG A 108 -5.54 -6.54 12.01
C ARG A 108 -6.39 -5.34 11.62
N ARG A 109 -6.26 -4.21 12.33
CA ARG A 109 -7.03 -3.00 12.06
C ARG A 109 -6.60 -2.35 10.75
N GLU A 110 -5.31 -2.38 10.42
CA GLU A 110 -4.78 -1.93 9.13
C GLU A 110 -5.45 -2.70 7.97
N ALA A 111 -5.52 -4.03 8.07
CA ALA A 111 -6.20 -4.88 7.08
C ALA A 111 -7.70 -4.54 6.97
N GLU A 112 -8.41 -4.38 8.11
CA GLU A 112 -9.82 -3.99 8.13
C GLU A 112 -10.07 -2.63 7.47
N LEU A 113 -9.19 -1.65 7.71
CA LEU A 113 -9.30 -0.31 7.13
C LEU A 113 -8.98 -0.34 5.62
N SER A 114 -7.93 -1.03 5.20
CA SER A 114 -7.62 -1.19 3.78
C SER A 114 -8.77 -1.86 3.03
N PHE A 115 -9.35 -2.92 3.61
CA PHE A 115 -10.53 -3.59 3.06
C PHE A 115 -11.74 -2.65 2.97
N LEU A 116 -12.03 -1.87 4.03
CA LEU A 116 -13.14 -0.91 4.04
C LEU A 116 -12.99 0.14 2.92
N GLY A 117 -11.77 0.61 2.69
CA GLY A 117 -11.44 1.52 1.59
C GLY A 117 -11.74 0.90 0.24
N ALA A 118 -11.16 -0.27 -0.05
CA ALA A 118 -11.37 -0.98 -1.31
C ALA A 118 -12.84 -1.36 -1.54
N ALA A 119 -13.54 -1.81 -0.50
CA ALA A 119 -14.95 -2.20 -0.56
C ALA A 119 -15.89 -1.06 -0.91
N SER A 120 -15.46 0.20 -0.77
CA SER A 120 -16.29 1.35 -1.13
C SER A 120 -16.67 1.37 -2.62
N HIS A 121 -15.79 0.85 -3.50
CA HIS A 121 -15.97 0.85 -4.95
C HIS A 121 -15.93 -0.54 -5.60
N HIS A 122 -15.35 -1.55 -4.93
CA HIS A 122 -15.07 -2.85 -5.54
C HIS A 122 -15.87 -4.02 -4.97
N ALA A 123 -16.67 -3.81 -3.90
CA ALA A 123 -17.45 -4.86 -3.28
C ALA A 123 -18.41 -5.56 -4.28
N VAL A 124 -18.43 -6.88 -4.25
CA VAL A 124 -19.35 -7.73 -5.00
C VAL A 124 -20.18 -8.61 -4.06
N LYS A 125 -21.31 -9.14 -4.52
CA LYS A 125 -22.23 -9.93 -3.67
C LYS A 125 -21.63 -11.25 -3.17
N ARG A 126 -20.84 -11.92 -4.03
CA ARG A 126 -20.10 -13.13 -3.68
C ARG A 126 -18.81 -12.79 -2.91
N GLU A 127 -18.04 -13.78 -2.56
CA GLU A 127 -16.74 -13.57 -1.95
C GLU A 127 -15.75 -12.97 -2.95
N TRP A 128 -14.94 -12.08 -2.47
CA TRP A 128 -13.86 -11.43 -3.21
C TRP A 128 -12.66 -11.23 -2.31
N VAL A 129 -11.49 -11.20 -2.91
CA VAL A 129 -10.23 -11.01 -2.17
C VAL A 129 -9.65 -9.64 -2.49
N MET A 130 -9.24 -8.93 -1.44
CA MET A 130 -8.40 -7.73 -1.51
C MET A 130 -6.99 -8.09 -1.09
N VAL A 131 -6.00 -7.65 -1.85
CA VAL A 131 -4.59 -7.69 -1.49
C VAL A 131 -4.04 -6.27 -1.45
N ASP A 132 -3.55 -5.85 -0.28
CA ASP A 132 -2.87 -4.56 -0.10
C ASP A 132 -1.36 -4.80 -0.06
N LEU A 133 -0.70 -4.48 -1.18
CA LEU A 133 0.73 -4.73 -1.32
C LEU A 133 1.55 -3.59 -0.74
N GLY A 134 1.98 -3.77 0.48
CA GLY A 134 2.92 -2.88 1.15
C GLY A 134 4.37 -3.11 0.71
N GLY A 135 5.29 -2.36 1.33
CA GLY A 135 6.72 -2.54 1.10
C GLY A 135 7.33 -3.68 1.90
N ALA A 136 6.79 -3.96 3.09
CA ALA A 136 7.31 -4.96 4.03
C ALA A 136 6.34 -6.14 4.25
N SER A 137 5.04 -5.88 4.22
CA SER A 137 3.97 -6.86 4.41
C SER A 137 2.94 -6.75 3.31
N THR A 138 2.10 -7.78 3.19
CA THR A 138 0.92 -7.80 2.32
C THR A 138 -0.28 -8.28 3.13
N GLU A 139 -1.30 -7.45 3.20
CA GLU A 139 -2.57 -7.77 3.82
C GLU A 139 -3.47 -8.44 2.77
N VAL A 140 -3.99 -9.63 3.14
CA VAL A 140 -4.94 -10.40 2.31
C VAL A 140 -6.25 -10.51 3.05
N CYS A 141 -7.31 -10.00 2.44
CA CYS A 141 -8.64 -9.92 3.03
C CYS A 141 -9.68 -10.55 2.12
N ILE A 142 -10.43 -11.52 2.61
CA ILE A 142 -11.62 -12.04 1.93
C ILE A 142 -12.86 -11.41 2.56
N GLY A 143 -13.73 -10.87 1.72
CA GLY A 143 -15.01 -10.32 2.14
C GLY A 143 -16.17 -10.70 1.23
N ARG A 144 -17.39 -10.48 1.74
CA ARG A 144 -18.64 -10.63 1.00
C ARG A 144 -19.39 -9.31 1.04
N GLY A 145 -19.64 -8.72 -0.11
CA GLY A 145 -20.11 -7.33 -0.14
C GLY A 145 -19.10 -6.42 0.53
N ARG A 146 -19.54 -5.63 1.50
CA ARG A 146 -18.69 -4.73 2.29
C ARG A 146 -18.28 -5.31 3.66
N VAL A 147 -18.55 -6.58 3.89
CA VAL A 147 -18.27 -7.24 5.17
C VAL A 147 -16.99 -8.06 5.02
N LEU A 148 -15.99 -7.73 5.84
CA LEU A 148 -14.77 -8.52 5.97
C LEU A 148 -15.10 -9.86 6.64
N VAL A 149 -14.69 -10.99 6.05
CA VAL A 149 -14.91 -12.34 6.54
C VAL A 149 -13.64 -12.91 7.16
N GLN A 150 -12.52 -12.81 6.43
CA GLN A 150 -11.23 -13.34 6.87
C GLN A 150 -10.13 -12.35 6.48
N SER A 151 -9.04 -12.32 7.25
CA SER A 151 -7.85 -11.57 6.89
C SER A 151 -6.59 -12.25 7.41
N ALA A 152 -5.49 -12.06 6.70
CA ALA A 152 -4.14 -12.41 7.14
C ALA A 152 -3.15 -11.35 6.69
N THR A 153 -2.06 -11.20 7.43
CA THR A 153 -0.89 -10.43 7.03
C THR A 153 0.22 -11.39 6.70
N LEU A 154 0.74 -11.32 5.49
CA LEU A 154 1.88 -12.10 5.03
C LEU A 154 3.16 -11.29 5.22
N GLU A 155 4.24 -11.95 5.67
CA GLU A 155 5.56 -11.34 5.86
C GLU A 155 6.33 -11.23 4.54
N ILE A 156 5.61 -10.93 3.47
CA ILE A 156 6.12 -10.60 2.15
C ILE A 156 5.57 -9.24 1.74
N GLY A 157 6.38 -8.49 1.02
CA GLY A 157 5.96 -7.21 0.46
C GLY A 157 6.91 -6.83 -0.66
N SER A 158 6.45 -6.00 -1.57
CA SER A 158 7.13 -5.65 -2.80
C SER A 158 8.59 -5.18 -2.61
N GLY A 159 8.85 -4.40 -1.57
CA GLY A 159 10.19 -3.91 -1.24
C GLY A 159 11.11 -4.98 -0.67
N VAL A 160 10.60 -5.79 0.27
CA VAL A 160 11.34 -6.89 0.90
C VAL A 160 11.70 -7.94 -0.15
N LEU A 161 10.74 -8.37 -0.97
CA LEU A 161 10.99 -9.34 -2.04
C LEU A 161 12.04 -8.84 -3.02
N THR A 162 11.92 -7.59 -3.47
CA THR A 162 12.91 -7.01 -4.38
C THR A 162 14.28 -6.96 -3.75
N SER A 163 14.41 -6.40 -2.55
CA SER A 163 15.72 -6.17 -1.93
C SER A 163 16.45 -7.46 -1.58
N LYS A 164 15.70 -8.53 -1.26
CA LYS A 164 16.26 -9.81 -0.82
C LYS A 164 16.65 -10.72 -2.00
N PHE A 165 15.95 -10.63 -3.12
CA PHE A 165 16.08 -11.64 -4.18
C PHE A 165 16.53 -11.09 -5.53
N LEU A 166 16.34 -9.78 -5.83
CA LEU A 166 16.55 -9.24 -7.16
C LEU A 166 17.74 -8.29 -7.23
N SER A 167 18.59 -8.47 -8.25
CA SER A 167 19.60 -7.51 -8.69
C SER A 167 18.98 -6.39 -9.55
N ASP A 168 19.79 -5.46 -10.05
CA ASP A 168 19.37 -4.36 -10.90
C ASP A 168 20.21 -4.31 -12.21
N PRO A 169 19.68 -4.81 -13.33
CA PRO A 169 18.38 -5.45 -13.54
C PRO A 169 18.29 -6.88 -12.97
N PRO A 170 17.07 -7.41 -12.76
CA PRO A 170 16.84 -8.77 -12.32
C PRO A 170 17.29 -9.81 -13.33
N ARG A 171 17.65 -11.00 -12.82
CA ARG A 171 17.96 -12.17 -13.63
C ARG A 171 16.85 -13.22 -13.49
N PRO A 172 16.61 -14.08 -14.50
CA PRO A 172 15.54 -15.09 -14.45
C PRO A 172 15.62 -16.01 -13.23
N GLU A 173 16.81 -16.46 -12.86
CA GLU A 173 17.02 -17.31 -11.70
C GLU A 173 16.76 -16.62 -10.36
N GLU A 174 16.87 -15.30 -10.30
CA GLU A 174 16.52 -14.50 -9.13
C GLU A 174 15.01 -14.40 -8.97
N ARG A 175 14.27 -14.23 -10.08
CA ARG A 175 12.81 -14.27 -10.08
C ARG A 175 12.28 -15.63 -9.65
N ALA A 176 12.88 -16.73 -10.14
CA ALA A 176 12.48 -18.07 -9.71
C ALA A 176 12.67 -18.27 -8.20
N ARG A 177 13.76 -17.76 -7.61
CA ARG A 177 13.98 -17.81 -6.15
C ARG A 177 13.00 -16.95 -5.38
N LEU A 178 12.68 -15.75 -5.88
CA LEU A 178 11.66 -14.86 -5.30
C LEU A 178 10.30 -15.57 -5.28
N ARG A 179 9.88 -16.10 -6.45
CA ARG A 179 8.62 -16.84 -6.59
C ARG A 179 8.53 -18.00 -5.60
N GLN A 180 9.59 -18.80 -5.49
CA GLN A 180 9.64 -19.91 -4.54
C GLN A 180 9.54 -19.44 -3.07
N ALA A 181 10.15 -18.31 -2.74
CA ALA A 181 10.08 -17.77 -1.38
C ALA A 181 8.68 -17.24 -1.07
N ALA A 182 8.05 -16.53 -2.00
CA ALA A 182 6.70 -16.01 -1.83
C ALA A 182 5.65 -17.14 -1.75
N LEU A 183 5.79 -18.20 -2.54
CA LEU A 183 4.91 -19.39 -2.48
C LEU A 183 4.89 -20.07 -1.10
N ARG A 184 5.93 -19.92 -0.27
CA ARG A 184 5.93 -20.48 1.10
C ARG A 184 5.06 -19.68 2.06
N GLU A 185 4.77 -18.43 1.76
CA GLU A 185 3.92 -17.56 2.58
C GLU A 185 2.44 -17.66 2.19
N LEU A 186 2.12 -17.98 0.91
CA LEU A 186 0.74 -18.05 0.41
C LEU A 186 -0.20 -18.97 1.19
N PRO A 187 0.22 -20.14 1.75
CA PRO A 187 -0.65 -20.97 2.57
C PRO A 187 -1.19 -20.29 3.84
N LYS A 188 -0.62 -19.14 4.24
CA LYS A 188 -1.14 -18.33 5.35
C LYS A 188 -2.28 -17.40 4.89
N ALA A 189 -2.43 -17.18 3.57
CA ALA A 189 -3.52 -16.38 3.03
C ALA A 189 -4.87 -17.06 3.29
N PRO A 190 -5.96 -16.29 3.50
CA PRO A 190 -7.29 -16.85 3.64
C PRO A 190 -7.67 -17.68 2.42
N ASP A 191 -8.35 -18.83 2.65
CA ASP A 191 -8.88 -19.68 1.59
C ASP A 191 -10.35 -19.34 1.33
N GLY A 192 -10.79 -19.38 0.05
CA GLY A 192 -12.16 -19.08 -0.33
C GLY A 192 -12.41 -19.19 -1.83
N ASP A 193 -13.68 -19.46 -2.20
CA ASP A 193 -14.16 -19.43 -3.59
C ASP A 193 -14.47 -17.99 -4.01
N VAL A 194 -13.43 -17.24 -4.36
CA VAL A 194 -13.52 -15.82 -4.66
C VAL A 194 -13.73 -15.57 -6.15
N GLU A 195 -14.62 -14.62 -6.50
CA GLU A 195 -14.92 -14.28 -7.90
C GLU A 195 -14.11 -13.07 -8.42
N ARG A 196 -13.42 -12.35 -7.53
CA ARG A 196 -12.68 -11.13 -7.88
C ARG A 196 -11.46 -10.94 -7.00
N LEU A 197 -10.34 -10.55 -7.62
CA LEU A 197 -9.16 -10.07 -6.93
C LEU A 197 -9.03 -8.56 -7.14
N VAL A 198 -8.95 -7.82 -6.04
CA VAL A 198 -8.72 -6.37 -6.01
C VAL A 198 -7.37 -6.13 -5.35
N ALA A 199 -6.48 -5.42 -6.03
CA ALA A 199 -5.20 -5.03 -5.46
C ALA A 199 -5.16 -3.54 -5.15
N THR A 200 -4.67 -3.20 -3.97
CA THR A 200 -4.42 -1.83 -3.52
C THR A 200 -2.94 -1.59 -3.24
N GLY A 201 -2.61 -0.39 -2.82
CA GLY A 201 -1.24 -0.01 -2.50
C GLY A 201 -0.44 0.53 -3.68
N GLY A 202 0.77 0.97 -3.37
CA GLY A 202 1.60 1.67 -4.36
C GLY A 202 2.09 0.79 -5.51
N THR A 203 2.17 -0.53 -5.32
CA THR A 203 2.48 -1.46 -6.40
C THR A 203 1.33 -1.53 -7.39
N ALA A 204 0.13 -1.88 -6.93
CA ALA A 204 -1.04 -2.02 -7.78
C ALA A 204 -1.34 -0.75 -8.57
N SER A 205 -1.35 0.41 -7.91
CA SER A 205 -1.69 1.70 -8.53
C SER A 205 -0.66 2.20 -9.56
N ASN A 206 0.59 1.76 -9.50
CA ASN A 206 1.63 2.20 -10.44
C ASN A 206 1.94 1.19 -11.55
N LEU A 207 1.60 -0.10 -11.42
CA LEU A 207 1.84 -1.09 -12.48
C LEU A 207 1.20 -0.73 -13.83
N PRO A 208 -0.03 -0.19 -13.90
CA PRO A 208 -0.63 0.18 -15.18
C PRO A 208 0.20 1.17 -16.01
N THR A 209 1.06 1.99 -15.38
CA THR A 209 1.95 2.91 -16.10
C THR A 209 2.98 2.18 -16.96
N MET A 210 3.31 0.92 -16.61
CA MET A 210 4.23 0.08 -17.38
C MET A 210 3.66 -0.31 -18.75
N LEU A 211 2.35 -0.25 -18.95
CA LEU A 211 1.71 -0.64 -20.21
C LEU A 211 1.84 0.42 -21.31
N ALA A 212 2.41 1.60 -21.03
CA ALA A 212 2.60 2.71 -21.98
C ALA A 212 1.30 3.14 -22.71
N LYS A 213 0.14 2.91 -22.11
CA LYS A 213 -1.17 3.32 -22.64
C LYS A 213 -1.48 4.74 -22.19
N ARG A 214 -2.08 5.56 -23.04
CA ARG A 214 -2.49 6.94 -22.71
C ARG A 214 -3.46 6.96 -21.52
N ASN A 215 -4.37 5.97 -21.46
CA ASN A 215 -5.28 5.73 -20.36
C ASN A 215 -4.99 4.31 -19.84
N PRO A 216 -4.19 4.15 -18.79
CA PRO A 216 -3.91 2.84 -18.21
C PRO A 216 -5.19 2.17 -17.72
N PRO A 217 -5.37 0.87 -17.96
CA PRO A 217 -6.58 0.17 -17.51
C PRO A 217 -6.58 0.00 -15.98
N SER A 218 -7.78 0.03 -15.38
CA SER A 218 -7.99 -0.33 -13.98
C SER A 218 -8.20 -1.84 -13.77
N VAL A 219 -8.29 -2.61 -14.84
CA VAL A 219 -8.36 -4.08 -14.81
C VAL A 219 -7.21 -4.63 -15.65
N LEU A 220 -6.36 -5.44 -15.05
CA LEU A 220 -5.19 -6.05 -15.67
C LEU A 220 -5.41 -7.55 -15.83
N THR A 221 -5.02 -8.08 -16.98
CA THR A 221 -4.92 -9.53 -17.22
C THR A 221 -3.55 -10.05 -16.76
N THR A 222 -3.42 -11.37 -16.62
CA THR A 222 -2.12 -12.02 -16.44
C THR A 222 -1.12 -11.62 -17.54
N ALA A 223 -1.58 -11.48 -18.78
CA ALA A 223 -0.74 -11.03 -19.89
C ALA A 223 -0.26 -9.58 -19.72
N ASP A 224 -1.11 -8.67 -19.21
CA ASP A 224 -0.70 -7.29 -18.89
C ASP A 224 0.35 -7.28 -17.79
N LEU A 225 0.21 -8.10 -16.75
CA LEU A 225 1.20 -8.20 -15.66
C LEU A 225 2.56 -8.75 -16.16
N LEU A 226 2.54 -9.78 -17.01
CA LEU A 226 3.77 -10.29 -17.64
C LEU A 226 4.42 -9.26 -18.56
N GLN A 227 3.63 -8.44 -19.24
CA GLN A 227 4.15 -7.32 -20.02
C GLN A 227 4.79 -6.25 -19.12
N CYS A 228 4.17 -5.95 -17.98
CA CYS A 228 4.74 -5.04 -16.98
C CYS A 228 6.07 -5.58 -16.45
N GLU A 229 6.13 -6.87 -16.10
CA GLU A 229 7.35 -7.53 -15.64
C GLU A 229 8.48 -7.39 -16.65
N LYS A 230 8.21 -7.79 -17.91
CA LYS A 230 9.19 -7.69 -19.00
C LYS A 230 9.75 -6.26 -19.10
N ARG A 231 8.90 -5.25 -19.09
CA ARG A 231 9.32 -3.86 -19.19
C ARG A 231 10.13 -3.39 -17.98
N LEU A 232 9.78 -3.84 -16.78
CA LEU A 232 10.54 -3.55 -15.56
C LEU A 232 11.96 -4.12 -15.60
N ASP A 233 12.19 -5.20 -16.36
CA ASP A 233 13.45 -5.91 -16.47
C ASP A 233 14.29 -5.54 -17.70
N GLU A 234 13.79 -4.69 -18.60
CA GLU A 234 14.51 -4.24 -19.82
C GLU A 234 15.84 -3.54 -19.52
N GLY A 235 16.05 -3.06 -18.27
CA GLY A 235 17.29 -2.37 -17.93
C GLY A 235 17.39 -2.04 -16.44
N ARG A 236 18.39 -1.24 -16.10
CA ARG A 236 18.54 -0.75 -14.71
C ARG A 236 17.33 0.09 -14.30
N ALA A 237 16.94 0.00 -13.04
CA ALA A 237 15.79 0.73 -12.50
C ALA A 237 15.83 2.23 -12.78
N GLN A 238 17.01 2.84 -12.83
CA GLN A 238 17.18 4.26 -13.16
C GLN A 238 16.74 4.58 -14.60
N ALA A 239 17.10 3.73 -15.57
CA ALA A 239 16.73 3.92 -16.98
C ALA A 239 15.22 3.69 -17.18
N VAL A 240 14.66 2.62 -16.57
CA VAL A 240 13.23 2.35 -16.62
C VAL A 240 12.43 3.50 -15.98
N ALA A 241 12.87 3.98 -14.82
CA ALA A 241 12.24 5.08 -14.08
C ALA A 241 12.15 6.37 -14.92
N ALA A 242 13.26 6.72 -15.60
CA ALA A 242 13.29 7.88 -16.48
C ALA A 242 12.30 7.75 -17.67
N GLY A 243 12.14 6.51 -18.20
CA GLY A 243 11.24 6.25 -19.33
C GLY A 243 9.75 6.26 -18.98
N VAL A 244 9.39 6.11 -17.68
CA VAL A 244 7.97 6.04 -17.22
C VAL A 244 7.58 7.16 -16.26
N GLY A 245 8.52 8.02 -15.87
CA GLY A 245 8.26 9.14 -14.97
C GLY A 245 8.01 8.73 -13.51
N LEU A 246 8.53 7.58 -13.07
CA LEU A 246 8.40 7.12 -11.69
C LEU A 246 9.72 7.26 -10.91
N PRO A 247 9.69 7.38 -9.58
CA PRO A 247 10.89 7.29 -8.75
C PRO A 247 11.61 5.94 -8.91
N VAL A 248 12.94 5.93 -8.86
CA VAL A 248 13.76 4.71 -8.98
C VAL A 248 13.40 3.66 -7.93
N SER A 249 13.17 4.09 -6.68
CA SER A 249 12.72 3.22 -5.59
C SER A 249 11.37 2.56 -5.89
N ARG A 250 10.46 3.28 -6.54
CA ARG A 250 9.16 2.73 -6.97
C ARG A 250 9.35 1.65 -8.03
N VAL A 251 10.15 1.91 -9.07
CA VAL A 251 10.44 0.90 -10.11
C VAL A 251 11.05 -0.37 -9.51
N LYS A 252 11.98 -0.21 -8.56
CA LYS A 252 12.54 -1.37 -7.85
C LYS A 252 11.45 -2.17 -7.12
N ALA A 253 10.60 -1.51 -6.34
CA ALA A 253 9.51 -2.18 -5.62
C ALA A 253 8.52 -2.89 -6.57
N LEU A 254 8.21 -2.29 -7.72
CA LEU A 254 7.31 -2.89 -8.71
C LEU A 254 7.81 -4.25 -9.22
N ARG A 255 9.12 -4.50 -9.25
CA ARG A 255 9.70 -5.78 -9.71
C ARG A 255 9.30 -6.95 -8.82
N GLY A 256 9.36 -6.79 -7.50
CA GLY A 256 8.88 -7.83 -6.57
C GLY A 256 7.36 -7.91 -6.54
N GLY A 257 6.72 -6.75 -6.57
CA GLY A 257 5.25 -6.68 -6.45
C GLY A 257 4.50 -7.25 -7.66
N VAL A 258 5.02 -7.13 -8.89
CA VAL A 258 4.37 -7.75 -10.06
C VAL A 258 4.36 -9.27 -9.95
N GLU A 259 5.44 -9.86 -9.49
CA GLU A 259 5.52 -11.31 -9.25
C GLU A 259 4.55 -11.75 -8.17
N GLU A 260 4.44 -10.97 -7.10
CA GLU A 260 3.51 -11.24 -6.00
C GLU A 260 2.04 -11.22 -6.49
N LEU A 261 1.67 -10.26 -7.34
CA LEU A 261 0.33 -10.20 -7.93
C LEU A 261 0.04 -11.37 -8.88
N LEU A 262 1.03 -11.80 -9.68
CA LEU A 262 0.91 -12.99 -10.51
C LEU A 262 0.66 -14.25 -9.66
N LEU A 263 1.34 -14.36 -8.52
CA LEU A 263 1.15 -15.47 -7.58
C LEU A 263 -0.24 -15.47 -6.95
N PHE A 264 -0.79 -14.30 -6.58
CA PHE A 264 -2.15 -14.23 -6.05
C PHE A 264 -3.22 -14.58 -7.09
N LEU A 265 -3.03 -14.19 -8.36
CA LEU A 265 -3.93 -14.64 -9.44
C LEU A 265 -3.92 -16.16 -9.59
N ASP A 266 -2.72 -16.77 -9.61
CA ASP A 266 -2.55 -18.24 -9.67
C ASP A 266 -3.21 -18.92 -8.44
N TRP A 267 -2.95 -18.40 -7.23
CA TRP A 267 -3.41 -18.97 -5.97
C TRP A 267 -4.93 -19.03 -5.87
N TYR A 268 -5.61 -17.97 -6.31
CA TYR A 268 -7.07 -17.89 -6.29
C TYR A 268 -7.72 -18.34 -7.61
N GLY A 269 -6.96 -18.82 -8.58
CA GLY A 269 -7.48 -19.29 -9.87
C GLY A 269 -8.15 -18.21 -10.70
N LEU A 270 -7.71 -16.95 -10.58
CA LEU A 270 -8.31 -15.80 -11.25
C LEU A 270 -7.45 -15.30 -12.42
N ALA A 271 -8.10 -14.78 -13.46
CA ALA A 271 -7.42 -14.24 -14.65
C ALA A 271 -7.33 -12.71 -14.67
N LEU A 272 -8.08 -12.03 -13.80
CA LEU A 272 -8.23 -10.58 -13.80
C LEU A 272 -7.88 -9.99 -12.44
N LEU A 273 -7.05 -8.96 -12.46
CA LEU A 273 -6.70 -8.11 -11.33
C LEU A 273 -7.42 -6.78 -11.46
N HIS A 274 -8.23 -6.41 -10.49
CA HIS A 274 -8.82 -5.08 -10.38
C HIS A 274 -7.90 -4.17 -9.55
N VAL A 275 -7.48 -3.06 -10.13
CA VAL A 275 -6.65 -2.07 -9.42
C VAL A 275 -7.55 -1.10 -8.67
N SER A 276 -7.35 -0.98 -7.37
CA SER A 276 -8.01 0.03 -6.54
C SER A 276 -7.04 1.14 -6.15
N HIS A 277 -7.51 2.36 -6.23
CA HIS A 277 -6.83 3.52 -5.65
C HIS A 277 -7.30 3.79 -4.22
N GLU A 278 -8.42 3.20 -3.85
CA GLU A 278 -9.00 3.22 -2.51
C GLU A 278 -8.37 2.10 -1.66
N GLY A 279 -7.80 2.48 -0.54
CA GLY A 279 -7.16 1.56 0.39
C GLY A 279 -7.17 2.14 1.80
N LEU A 280 -6.09 1.93 2.56
CA LEU A 280 -5.97 2.30 3.97
C LEU A 280 -6.48 3.73 4.28
N ARG A 281 -6.04 4.75 3.55
CA ARG A 281 -6.42 6.14 3.81
C ARG A 281 -7.93 6.39 3.66
N HIS A 282 -8.55 5.80 2.62
CA HIS A 282 -10.00 5.87 2.44
C HIS A 282 -10.72 5.17 3.59
N GLY A 283 -10.24 3.99 3.98
CA GLY A 283 -10.77 3.26 5.13
C GLY A 283 -10.65 4.03 6.45
N MET A 284 -9.53 4.73 6.67
CA MET A 284 -9.34 5.60 7.83
C MET A 284 -10.40 6.71 7.87
N LEU A 285 -10.66 7.37 6.74
CA LEU A 285 -11.69 8.42 6.66
C LEU A 285 -13.10 7.86 6.83
N LEU A 286 -13.42 6.71 6.20
CA LEU A 286 -14.71 6.05 6.35
C LEU A 286 -14.95 5.60 7.80
N ALA A 287 -13.94 5.00 8.43
CA ALA A 287 -14.02 4.60 9.84
C ALA A 287 -14.16 5.82 10.77
N TYR A 288 -13.49 6.93 10.46
CA TYR A 288 -13.68 8.18 11.21
C TYR A 288 -15.11 8.72 11.09
N LEU A 289 -15.72 8.65 9.91
CA LEU A 289 -17.11 9.04 9.71
C LEU A 289 -18.10 8.18 10.52
N GLU A 290 -17.77 6.90 10.72
CA GLU A 290 -18.61 5.96 11.48
C GLU A 290 -18.39 6.02 13.00
N ARG A 291 -17.11 6.20 13.44
CA ARG A 291 -16.69 5.98 14.85
C ARG A 291 -16.05 7.20 15.51
N GLY A 292 -15.90 8.31 14.77
CA GLY A 292 -15.21 9.51 15.28
C GLY A 292 -13.78 9.20 15.69
N GLY A 293 -13.37 9.66 16.87
CA GLY A 293 -11.99 9.51 17.39
C GLY A 293 -11.52 8.06 17.62
N ASP A 294 -12.44 7.09 17.66
CA ASP A 294 -12.13 5.67 17.87
C ASP A 294 -11.91 4.89 16.54
N TRP A 295 -11.76 5.59 15.43
CA TRP A 295 -11.57 5.01 14.09
C TRP A 295 -10.45 3.99 13.98
N TRP A 296 -9.40 4.13 14.76
CA TRP A 296 -8.16 3.34 14.72
C TRP A 296 -8.21 2.05 15.57
N ARG A 297 -9.25 1.87 16.40
CA ARG A 297 -9.44 0.71 17.29
C ARG A 297 -10.19 -0.42 16.62
#